data_921de13ec1bc77a40d437982f7ef1d89
#
_entry.id   921de13ec1bc77a40d437982f7ef1d89
#
_cell.length_a   1.000
_cell.length_b   1.000
_cell.length_c   1.000
_cell.angle_alpha   90.00
_cell.angle_beta   90.00
_cell.angle_gamma   90.00
#
_symmetry.space_group_name_H-M   'P 1'
#
loop_
_entity.id
_entity.type
_entity.pdbx_description
1 polymer ?
#
loop_
_entity_poly.entity_id
_entity_poly.type
_entity_poly.pdbx_seq_one_letter_code
_entity_poly.pdbx_strand_id
1 'polypeptide(L)'
;MIILSAFFFACMNVSVRLAGDLPSVEKSFFRNLVAAVFAAIILCKNRTVPKVDKKYWGPLVLRCVCGTLGILCNFYAIDHLLVADASILNKLSPFFAIIFSFLLLKEKIKPAQAACVALAFIGCLFVVKPGFQNAALVPALIGVCGGLGAGIAYTMVRVLGTHGVKGPVIVFYFSFFSCLSVVPWMLFHFTPMSMKQLVTLLMAGLFAAGGQFTITAAYTYAPAGKISIFDYSQIIFATMLGFVLFGEIPDKYSFTGYVLIILASLGTFLYNMRVAKAGK
;
A
#
# COMPACT_ATOMS: atom_id res chain seq x y z
N MET A 1 0.08 -11.28 11.40
CA MET A 1 0.78 -10.06 10.92
C MET A 1 -0.01 -9.32 9.84
N ILE A 2 -0.42 -9.96 8.75
CA ILE A 2 -1.05 -9.27 7.61
C ILE A 2 -2.40 -8.62 7.96
N ILE A 3 -3.28 -9.28 8.73
CA ILE A 3 -4.55 -8.70 9.20
C ILE A 3 -4.30 -7.49 10.12
N LEU A 4 -3.27 -7.56 10.97
CA LEU A 4 -2.89 -6.43 11.82
C LEU A 4 -2.37 -5.24 10.99
N SER A 5 -1.61 -5.52 9.92
CA SER A 5 -1.22 -4.50 8.95
C SER A 5 -2.42 -3.86 8.28
N ALA A 6 -3.40 -4.68 7.87
CA ALA A 6 -4.64 -4.23 7.23
C ALA A 6 -5.44 -3.29 8.16
N PHE A 7 -5.55 -3.63 9.45
CA PHE A 7 -6.17 -2.76 10.44
C PHE A 7 -5.42 -1.44 10.61
N PHE A 8 -4.11 -1.48 10.80
CA PHE A 8 -3.30 -0.27 10.92
C PHE A 8 -3.40 0.63 9.71
N PHE A 9 -3.37 0.08 8.49
CA PHE A 9 -3.52 0.89 7.28
C PHE A 9 -4.94 1.44 7.10
N ALA A 10 -5.98 0.76 7.56
CA ALA A 10 -7.32 1.32 7.58
C ALA A 10 -7.40 2.52 8.55
N CYS A 11 -6.87 2.38 9.76
CA CYS A 11 -6.78 3.48 10.72
C CYS A 11 -5.94 4.65 10.20
N MET A 12 -4.81 4.36 9.52
CA MET A 12 -4.01 5.37 8.85
C MET A 12 -4.81 6.13 7.79
N ASN A 13 -5.51 5.43 6.90
CA ASN A 13 -6.32 6.04 5.84
C ASN A 13 -7.41 6.95 6.41
N VAL A 14 -8.08 6.51 7.45
CA VAL A 14 -9.07 7.33 8.18
C VAL A 14 -8.41 8.56 8.80
N SER A 15 -7.25 8.42 9.44
CA SER A 15 -6.53 9.56 10.01
C SER A 15 -6.09 10.56 8.94
N VAL A 16 -5.65 10.08 7.77
CA VAL A 16 -5.32 10.92 6.60
C VAL A 16 -6.54 11.71 6.14
N ARG A 17 -7.71 11.08 6.07
CA ARG A 17 -8.99 11.74 5.72
C ARG A 17 -9.39 12.78 6.78
N LEU A 18 -9.27 12.45 8.07
CA LEU A 18 -9.59 13.37 9.18
C LEU A 18 -8.65 14.59 9.26
N ALA A 19 -7.46 14.53 8.67
CA ALA A 19 -6.56 15.67 8.57
C ALA A 19 -7.09 16.79 7.65
N GLY A 20 -8.15 16.50 6.85
CA GLY A 20 -8.84 17.47 6.00
C GLY A 20 -8.00 17.93 4.81
N ASP A 21 -8.16 19.20 4.41
CA ASP A 21 -7.67 19.78 3.15
C ASP A 21 -6.16 20.09 3.14
N LEU A 22 -5.36 19.29 3.83
CA LEU A 22 -3.91 19.40 3.73
C LEU A 22 -3.40 18.67 2.47
N PRO A 23 -2.35 19.19 1.81
CA PRO A 23 -1.76 18.55 0.66
C PRO A 23 -1.28 17.11 0.96
N SER A 24 -1.54 16.17 0.05
CA SER A 24 -1.11 14.76 0.20
C SER A 24 0.41 14.62 0.43
N VAL A 25 1.20 15.60 -0.06
CA VAL A 25 2.65 15.68 0.16
C VAL A 25 2.98 15.88 1.63
N GLU A 26 2.32 16.81 2.31
CA GLU A 26 2.51 17.06 3.75
C GLU A 26 2.03 15.88 4.58
N LYS A 27 0.86 15.31 4.25
CA LYS A 27 0.36 14.09 4.89
C LYS A 27 1.37 12.94 4.77
N SER A 28 1.98 12.78 3.59
CA SER A 28 3.02 11.79 3.33
C SER A 28 4.29 12.04 4.16
N PHE A 29 4.71 13.31 4.31
CA PHE A 29 5.86 13.67 5.12
C PHE A 29 5.71 13.24 6.58
N PHE A 30 4.64 13.67 7.26
CA PHE A 30 4.42 13.34 8.67
C PHE A 30 4.27 11.84 8.89
N ARG A 31 3.54 11.18 8.02
CA ARG A 31 3.40 9.71 8.02
C ARG A 31 4.76 9.01 7.96
N ASN A 32 5.62 9.41 7.04
CA ASN A 32 6.92 8.79 6.87
C ASN A 32 7.94 9.22 7.91
N LEU A 33 7.85 10.46 8.43
CA LEU A 33 8.69 10.95 9.52
C LEU A 33 8.56 10.06 10.76
N VAL A 34 7.34 9.79 11.20
CA VAL A 34 7.09 8.90 12.34
C VAL A 34 7.62 7.50 12.07
N ALA A 35 7.36 6.94 10.88
CA ALA A 35 7.86 5.62 10.52
C ALA A 35 9.40 5.57 10.47
N ALA A 36 10.07 6.62 10.00
CA ALA A 36 11.53 6.73 9.99
C ALA A 36 12.11 6.78 11.41
N VAL A 37 11.49 7.57 12.30
CA VAL A 37 11.90 7.66 13.71
C VAL A 37 11.78 6.30 14.40
N PHE A 38 10.65 5.60 14.24
CA PHE A 38 10.48 4.26 14.79
C PHE A 38 11.51 3.27 14.22
N ALA A 39 11.76 3.31 12.91
CA ALA A 39 12.76 2.46 12.28
C ALA A 39 14.17 2.76 12.83
N ALA A 40 14.53 4.04 12.99
CA ALA A 40 15.80 4.45 13.57
C ALA A 40 15.97 3.96 15.03
N ILE A 41 14.93 4.11 15.86
CA ILE A 41 14.92 3.60 17.24
C ILE A 41 15.16 2.08 17.27
N ILE A 42 14.48 1.31 16.41
CA ILE A 42 14.64 -0.15 16.33
C ILE A 42 16.06 -0.51 15.89
N LEU A 43 16.62 0.19 14.90
CA LEU A 43 17.98 -0.05 14.43
C LEU A 43 19.02 0.25 15.54
N CYS A 44 18.86 1.39 16.23
CA CYS A 44 19.74 1.76 17.34
C CYS A 44 19.66 0.74 18.50
N LYS A 45 18.42 0.38 18.92
CA LYS A 45 18.19 -0.61 19.99
C LYS A 45 18.82 -1.96 19.67
N ASN A 46 18.71 -2.40 18.43
CA ASN A 46 19.24 -3.69 17.97
C ASN A 46 20.73 -3.60 17.53
N ARG A 47 21.37 -2.45 17.70
CA ARG A 47 22.74 -2.18 17.24
C ARG A 47 22.96 -2.63 15.80
N THR A 48 21.94 -2.46 14.95
CA THR A 48 21.99 -2.87 13.54
C THR A 48 22.41 -1.68 12.68
N VAL A 49 23.58 -1.80 12.03
CA VAL A 49 24.00 -0.81 11.04
C VAL A 49 23.10 -0.93 9.81
N PRO A 50 22.51 0.16 9.29
CA PRO A 50 21.68 0.13 8.08
C PRO A 50 22.55 -0.02 6.82
N LYS A 51 23.25 -1.15 6.70
CA LYS A 51 24.11 -1.43 5.55
C LYS A 51 23.39 -2.32 4.57
N VAL A 52 23.40 -1.91 3.29
CA VAL A 52 22.89 -2.70 2.18
C VAL A 52 24.00 -2.83 1.15
N ASP A 53 24.25 -4.03 0.66
CA ASP A 53 25.27 -4.28 -0.33
C ASP A 53 24.95 -3.55 -1.64
N LYS A 54 25.99 -3.02 -2.30
CA LYS A 54 25.86 -2.23 -3.55
C LYS A 54 25.02 -2.94 -4.61
N LYS A 55 25.06 -4.25 -4.69
CA LYS A 55 24.30 -5.09 -5.60
C LYS A 55 22.77 -4.92 -5.44
N TYR A 56 22.29 -4.59 -4.22
CA TYR A 56 20.84 -4.47 -3.90
C TYR A 56 20.35 -3.03 -3.82
N TRP A 57 21.20 -2.06 -4.18
CA TRP A 57 20.78 -0.66 -4.22
C TRP A 57 19.70 -0.39 -5.27
N GLY A 58 19.77 -1.03 -6.45
CA GLY A 58 18.73 -0.90 -7.48
C GLY A 58 17.33 -1.28 -6.96
N PRO A 59 17.13 -2.51 -6.43
CA PRO A 59 15.89 -2.88 -5.77
C PRO A 59 15.48 -1.95 -4.62
N LEU A 60 16.42 -1.46 -3.82
CA LEU A 60 16.13 -0.54 -2.71
C LEU A 60 15.65 0.81 -3.21
N VAL A 61 16.30 1.41 -4.21
CA VAL A 61 15.89 2.68 -4.81
C VAL A 61 14.52 2.54 -5.47
N LEU A 62 14.29 1.46 -6.22
CA LEU A 62 12.99 1.20 -6.84
C LEU A 62 11.88 1.04 -5.78
N ARG A 63 12.17 0.34 -4.66
CA ARG A 63 11.29 0.29 -3.48
C ARG A 63 10.96 1.68 -2.96
N CYS A 64 11.95 2.54 -2.80
CA CYS A 64 11.77 3.89 -2.25
C CYS A 64 10.96 4.78 -3.20
N VAL A 65 11.32 4.84 -4.46
CA VAL A 65 10.65 5.68 -5.47
C VAL A 65 9.20 5.23 -5.68
N CYS A 66 8.99 3.96 -6.06
CA CYS A 66 7.64 3.46 -6.34
C CYS A 66 6.77 3.45 -5.08
N GLY A 67 7.36 3.17 -3.91
CA GLY A 67 6.62 3.24 -2.65
C GLY A 67 6.19 4.65 -2.29
N THR A 68 7.03 5.67 -2.50
CA THR A 68 6.70 7.08 -2.24
C THR A 68 5.62 7.56 -3.19
N LEU A 69 5.77 7.32 -4.50
CA LEU A 69 4.74 7.67 -5.48
C LEU A 69 3.43 6.95 -5.19
N GLY A 70 3.50 5.67 -4.82
CA GLY A 70 2.33 4.89 -4.43
C GLY A 70 1.56 5.48 -3.25
N ILE A 71 2.28 6.00 -2.23
CA ILE A 71 1.64 6.67 -1.08
C ILE A 71 1.00 7.99 -1.49
N LEU A 72 1.69 8.82 -2.26
CA LEU A 72 1.16 10.10 -2.71
C LEU A 72 -0.13 9.91 -3.51
N CYS A 73 -0.13 8.97 -4.46
CA CYS A 73 -1.31 8.61 -5.24
C CYS A 73 -2.46 8.06 -4.35
N ASN A 74 -2.13 7.20 -3.37
CA ASN A 74 -3.14 6.66 -2.46
C ASN A 74 -3.75 7.74 -1.57
N PHE A 75 -2.95 8.68 -1.05
CA PHE A 75 -3.46 9.75 -0.20
C PHE A 75 -4.31 10.74 -1.00
N TYR A 76 -3.91 11.05 -2.23
CA TYR A 76 -4.75 11.82 -3.14
C TYR A 76 -6.10 11.13 -3.39
N ALA A 77 -6.08 9.82 -3.63
CA ALA A 77 -7.31 9.05 -3.82
C ALA A 77 -8.20 9.05 -2.55
N ILE A 78 -7.62 8.93 -1.35
CA ILE A 78 -8.36 8.98 -0.08
C ILE A 78 -9.05 10.34 0.12
N ASP A 79 -8.44 11.43 -0.33
CA ASP A 79 -9.01 12.76 -0.19
C ASP A 79 -10.20 13.01 -1.13
N HIS A 80 -10.30 12.27 -2.25
CA HIS A 80 -11.28 12.51 -3.31
C HIS A 80 -12.28 11.37 -3.52
N LEU A 81 -12.06 10.18 -2.93
CA LEU A 81 -12.92 9.00 -3.03
C LEU A 81 -13.42 8.58 -1.65
N LEU A 82 -14.36 7.64 -1.60
CA LEU A 82 -14.65 6.92 -0.37
C LEU A 82 -13.40 6.19 0.15
N VAL A 83 -13.20 6.16 1.46
CA VAL A 83 -12.02 5.48 2.05
C VAL A 83 -11.94 4.01 1.65
N ALA A 84 -13.10 3.35 1.50
CA ALA A 84 -13.19 1.98 1.03
C ALA A 84 -12.76 1.83 -0.44
N ASP A 85 -13.23 2.73 -1.34
CA ASP A 85 -12.86 2.73 -2.78
C ASP A 85 -11.37 2.97 -2.96
N ALA A 86 -10.79 3.97 -2.30
CA ALA A 86 -9.34 4.22 -2.34
C ALA A 86 -8.53 3.03 -1.80
N SER A 87 -9.03 2.39 -0.72
CA SER A 87 -8.38 1.23 -0.12
C SER A 87 -8.38 0.02 -1.06
N ILE A 88 -9.50 -0.29 -1.75
CA ILE A 88 -9.57 -1.43 -2.66
C ILE A 88 -8.70 -1.22 -3.91
N LEU A 89 -8.64 0.01 -4.44
CA LEU A 89 -7.78 0.32 -5.59
C LEU A 89 -6.29 0.11 -5.23
N ASN A 90 -5.88 0.50 -4.03
CA ASN A 90 -4.53 0.20 -3.54
C ASN A 90 -4.28 -1.30 -3.37
N LYS A 91 -5.32 -2.11 -3.06
CA LYS A 91 -5.25 -3.56 -2.96
C LYS A 91 -5.18 -4.30 -4.31
N LEU A 92 -5.08 -3.60 -5.42
CA LEU A 92 -4.60 -4.18 -6.68
C LEU A 92 -3.10 -4.50 -6.64
N SER A 93 -2.36 -3.99 -5.66
CA SER A 93 -0.91 -4.20 -5.53
C SER A 93 -0.44 -5.66 -5.60
N PRO A 94 -1.09 -6.70 -5.04
CA PRO A 94 -0.67 -8.09 -5.24
C PRO A 94 -0.78 -8.57 -6.68
N PHE A 95 -1.76 -8.08 -7.44
CA PHE A 95 -1.93 -8.44 -8.85
C PHE A 95 -0.87 -7.76 -9.71
N PHE A 96 -0.57 -6.49 -9.44
CA PHE A 96 0.58 -5.82 -10.04
C PHE A 96 1.89 -6.50 -9.70
N ALA A 97 2.06 -6.99 -8.46
CA ALA A 97 3.25 -7.74 -8.07
C ALA A 97 3.41 -9.04 -8.90
N ILE A 98 2.34 -9.73 -9.25
CA ILE A 98 2.39 -10.90 -10.16
C ILE A 98 2.87 -10.48 -11.55
N ILE A 99 2.34 -9.37 -12.08
CA ILE A 99 2.74 -8.84 -13.41
C ILE A 99 4.22 -8.45 -13.39
N PHE A 100 4.67 -7.74 -12.35
CA PHE A 100 6.07 -7.32 -12.25
C PHE A 100 7.03 -8.47 -11.95
N SER A 101 6.62 -9.50 -11.23
CA SER A 101 7.40 -10.73 -11.11
C SER A 101 7.63 -11.38 -12.49
N PHE A 102 6.62 -11.40 -13.34
CA PHE A 102 6.78 -11.87 -14.73
C PHE A 102 7.76 -10.99 -15.53
N LEU A 103 7.57 -9.67 -15.49
CA LEU A 103 8.37 -8.73 -16.30
C LEU A 103 9.82 -8.60 -15.82
N LEU A 104 10.03 -8.50 -14.51
CA LEU A 104 11.35 -8.20 -13.93
C LEU A 104 12.13 -9.48 -13.56
N LEU A 105 11.43 -10.50 -13.04
CA LEU A 105 12.04 -11.75 -12.58
C LEU A 105 11.91 -12.87 -13.60
N LYS A 106 11.24 -12.61 -14.75
CA LYS A 106 10.97 -13.59 -15.82
C LYS A 106 10.26 -14.86 -15.32
N GLU A 107 9.51 -14.75 -14.22
CA GLU A 107 8.68 -15.83 -13.71
C GLU A 107 7.48 -16.07 -14.63
N LYS A 108 7.18 -17.33 -14.96
CA LYS A 108 6.06 -17.65 -15.86
C LYS A 108 4.72 -17.45 -15.14
N ILE A 109 3.86 -16.58 -15.67
CA ILE A 109 2.48 -16.47 -15.22
C ILE A 109 1.71 -17.70 -15.69
N LYS A 110 1.10 -18.42 -14.76
CA LYS A 110 0.24 -19.57 -15.08
C LYS A 110 -1.15 -19.09 -15.52
N PRO A 111 -1.87 -19.84 -16.40
CA PRO A 111 -3.19 -19.40 -16.91
C PRO A 111 -4.21 -19.05 -15.81
N ALA A 112 -4.22 -19.83 -14.72
CA ALA A 112 -5.09 -19.53 -13.58
C ALA A 112 -4.76 -18.18 -12.90
N GLN A 113 -3.48 -17.83 -12.79
CA GLN A 113 -3.06 -16.53 -12.25
C GLN A 113 -3.45 -15.41 -13.21
N ALA A 114 -3.29 -15.59 -14.53
CA ALA A 114 -3.71 -14.62 -15.53
C ALA A 114 -5.23 -14.37 -15.47
N ALA A 115 -6.04 -15.41 -15.31
CA ALA A 115 -7.50 -15.29 -15.13
C ALA A 115 -7.85 -14.50 -13.87
N CYS A 116 -7.18 -14.75 -12.74
CA CYS A 116 -7.39 -13.99 -11.51
C CYS A 116 -6.99 -12.51 -11.66
N VAL A 117 -5.87 -12.22 -12.34
CA VAL A 117 -5.46 -10.85 -12.66
C VAL A 117 -6.52 -10.16 -13.51
N ALA A 118 -7.00 -10.79 -14.58
CA ALA A 118 -8.06 -10.25 -15.43
C ALA A 118 -9.35 -9.96 -14.64
N LEU A 119 -9.77 -10.90 -13.78
CA LEU A 119 -10.96 -10.72 -12.92
C LEU A 119 -10.79 -9.54 -11.94
N ALA A 120 -9.60 -9.36 -11.36
CA ALA A 120 -9.32 -8.23 -10.48
C ALA A 120 -9.40 -6.89 -11.22
N PHE A 121 -8.90 -6.82 -12.45
CA PHE A 121 -9.00 -5.60 -13.28
C PHE A 121 -10.44 -5.34 -13.75
N ILE A 122 -11.25 -6.37 -14.03
CA ILE A 122 -12.69 -6.20 -14.27
C ILE A 122 -13.35 -5.61 -13.01
N GLY A 123 -13.08 -6.15 -11.83
CA GLY A 123 -13.57 -5.59 -10.57
C GLY A 123 -13.12 -4.14 -10.34
N CYS A 124 -11.90 -3.78 -10.73
CA CYS A 124 -11.40 -2.41 -10.70
C CYS A 124 -12.26 -1.47 -11.57
N LEU A 125 -12.68 -1.88 -12.75
CA LEU A 125 -13.56 -1.07 -13.62
C LEU A 125 -14.90 -0.73 -12.96
N PHE A 126 -15.46 -1.63 -12.15
CA PHE A 126 -16.67 -1.35 -11.38
C PHE A 126 -16.46 -0.29 -10.30
N VAL A 127 -15.27 -0.24 -9.69
CA VAL A 127 -14.92 0.78 -8.68
C VAL A 127 -14.56 2.11 -9.33
N VAL A 128 -13.79 2.09 -10.41
CA VAL A 128 -13.35 3.29 -11.15
C VAL A 128 -14.52 3.96 -11.89
N LYS A 129 -15.51 3.17 -12.35
CA LYS A 129 -16.69 3.65 -13.09
C LYS A 129 -16.31 4.57 -14.24
N PRO A 130 -15.52 4.10 -15.25
CA PRO A 130 -15.06 4.94 -16.32
C PRO A 130 -16.25 5.51 -17.11
N GLY A 131 -16.35 6.84 -17.18
CA GLY A 131 -17.38 7.55 -17.93
C GLY A 131 -16.98 9.01 -18.14
N PHE A 132 -17.34 9.61 -19.28
CA PHE A 132 -16.93 10.96 -19.65
C PHE A 132 -17.41 12.06 -18.68
N GLN A 133 -18.42 11.79 -17.86
CA GLN A 133 -18.97 12.74 -16.88
C GLN A 133 -18.64 12.37 -15.42
N ASN A 134 -17.78 11.38 -15.19
CA ASN A 134 -17.46 10.96 -13.84
C ASN A 134 -16.31 11.83 -13.26
N ALA A 135 -16.65 12.78 -12.41
CA ALA A 135 -15.68 13.64 -11.71
C ALA A 135 -14.68 12.85 -10.85
N ALA A 136 -15.04 11.64 -10.40
CA ALA A 136 -14.18 10.77 -9.62
C ALA A 136 -13.22 9.92 -10.47
N LEU A 137 -13.29 9.99 -11.81
CA LEU A 137 -12.44 9.17 -12.69
C LEU A 137 -10.95 9.43 -12.48
N VAL A 138 -10.52 10.69 -12.45
CA VAL A 138 -9.11 11.04 -12.27
C VAL A 138 -8.58 10.59 -10.91
N PRO A 139 -9.23 10.88 -9.78
CA PRO A 139 -8.83 10.33 -8.48
C PRO A 139 -8.77 8.80 -8.46
N ALA A 140 -9.71 8.12 -9.11
CA ALA A 140 -9.73 6.66 -9.17
C ALA A 140 -8.53 6.09 -9.97
N LEU A 141 -8.20 6.68 -11.12
CA LEU A 141 -7.03 6.28 -11.90
C LEU A 141 -5.72 6.54 -11.12
N ILE A 142 -5.63 7.66 -10.42
CA ILE A 142 -4.50 7.93 -9.51
C ILE A 142 -4.44 6.87 -8.40
N GLY A 143 -5.58 6.44 -7.85
CA GLY A 143 -5.65 5.34 -6.89
C GLY A 143 -5.12 4.02 -7.44
N VAL A 144 -5.44 3.69 -8.70
CA VAL A 144 -4.88 2.52 -9.41
C VAL A 144 -3.36 2.65 -9.55
N CYS A 145 -2.84 3.84 -9.91
CA CYS A 145 -1.40 4.12 -9.94
C CYS A 145 -0.77 3.94 -8.56
N GLY A 146 -1.49 4.27 -7.49
CA GLY A 146 -1.10 3.99 -6.11
C GLY A 146 -0.89 2.50 -5.85
N GLY A 147 -1.85 1.68 -6.29
CA GLY A 147 -1.76 0.21 -6.22
C GLY A 147 -0.61 -0.36 -7.05
N LEU A 148 -0.36 0.19 -8.24
CA LEU A 148 0.77 -0.19 -9.09
C LEU A 148 2.10 0.11 -8.41
N GLY A 149 2.28 1.32 -7.88
CA GLY A 149 3.49 1.70 -7.13
C GLY A 149 3.72 0.81 -5.90
N ALA A 150 2.66 0.49 -5.15
CA ALA A 150 2.72 -0.43 -4.03
C ALA A 150 3.10 -1.86 -4.48
N GLY A 151 2.59 -2.35 -5.61
CA GLY A 151 2.90 -3.67 -6.17
C GLY A 151 4.38 -3.82 -6.49
N ILE A 152 4.97 -2.84 -7.19
CA ILE A 152 6.42 -2.81 -7.46
C ILE A 152 7.19 -2.77 -6.14
N ALA A 153 6.80 -1.87 -5.24
CA ALA A 153 7.47 -1.68 -3.96
C ALA A 153 7.50 -2.96 -3.12
N TYR A 154 6.39 -3.69 -3.01
CA TYR A 154 6.33 -4.96 -2.26
C TYR A 154 7.09 -6.10 -2.94
N THR A 155 7.13 -6.12 -4.28
CA THR A 155 8.01 -7.05 -5.02
C THR A 155 9.47 -6.81 -4.65
N MET A 156 9.90 -5.55 -4.57
CA MET A 156 11.27 -5.20 -4.16
C MET A 156 11.53 -5.52 -2.68
N VAL A 157 10.55 -5.34 -1.78
CA VAL A 157 10.66 -5.80 -0.37
C VAL A 157 10.92 -7.32 -0.33
N ARG A 158 10.24 -8.09 -1.15
CA ARG A 158 10.46 -9.54 -1.25
C ARG A 158 11.86 -9.85 -1.73
N VAL A 159 12.33 -9.21 -2.81
CA VAL A 159 13.70 -9.38 -3.33
C VAL A 159 14.74 -9.05 -2.24
N LEU A 160 14.62 -7.90 -1.58
CA LEU A 160 15.55 -7.49 -0.52
C LEU A 160 15.53 -8.47 0.66
N GLY A 161 14.35 -8.89 1.09
CA GLY A 161 14.18 -9.81 2.22
C GLY A 161 14.77 -11.20 1.95
N THR A 162 14.58 -11.75 0.75
CA THR A 162 15.19 -13.06 0.37
C THR A 162 16.72 -13.01 0.30
N HIS A 163 17.30 -11.84 0.15
CA HIS A 163 18.76 -11.63 0.19
C HIS A 163 19.28 -11.14 1.55
N GLY A 164 18.50 -11.31 2.60
CA GLY A 164 18.92 -11.09 3.98
C GLY A 164 18.90 -9.63 4.46
N VAL A 165 18.33 -8.69 3.66
CA VAL A 165 18.15 -7.31 4.13
C VAL A 165 17.06 -7.28 5.18
N LYS A 166 17.39 -6.82 6.39
CA LYS A 166 16.47 -6.80 7.54
C LYS A 166 15.31 -5.83 7.29
N GLY A 167 14.08 -6.21 7.66
CA GLY A 167 12.87 -5.39 7.50
C GLY A 167 13.01 -3.96 8.02
N PRO A 168 13.50 -3.72 9.24
CA PRO A 168 13.72 -2.36 9.75
C PRO A 168 14.65 -1.49 8.90
N VAL A 169 15.65 -2.08 8.24
CA VAL A 169 16.54 -1.37 7.30
C VAL A 169 15.76 -0.91 6.08
N ILE A 170 14.92 -1.80 5.51
CA ILE A 170 14.09 -1.48 4.34
C ILE A 170 13.10 -0.35 4.69
N VAL A 171 12.46 -0.43 5.87
CA VAL A 171 11.52 0.61 6.33
C VAL A 171 12.24 1.93 6.56
N PHE A 172 13.42 1.92 7.18
CA PHE A 172 14.20 3.13 7.43
C PHE A 172 14.55 3.86 6.13
N TYR A 173 15.19 3.17 5.17
CA TYR A 173 15.56 3.78 3.89
C TYR A 173 14.35 4.32 3.13
N PHE A 174 13.26 3.55 3.09
CA PHE A 174 12.04 3.96 2.43
C PHE A 174 11.44 5.22 3.06
N SER A 175 11.27 5.23 4.38
CA SER A 175 10.63 6.35 5.06
C SER A 175 11.52 7.59 5.06
N PHE A 176 12.84 7.43 5.22
CA PHE A 176 13.79 8.52 5.13
C PHE A 176 13.84 9.12 3.71
N PHE A 177 13.91 8.29 2.68
CA PHE A 177 13.86 8.74 1.29
C PHE A 177 12.55 9.48 0.98
N SER A 178 11.40 8.94 1.42
CA SER A 178 10.10 9.58 1.26
C SER A 178 10.07 10.98 1.90
N CYS A 179 10.59 11.13 3.12
CA CYS A 179 10.68 12.44 3.76
C CYS A 179 11.56 13.38 2.94
N LEU A 180 12.77 12.93 2.59
CA LEU A 180 13.73 13.76 1.86
C LEU A 180 13.20 14.21 0.49
N SER A 181 12.49 13.33 -0.21
CA SER A 181 11.96 13.63 -1.55
C SER A 181 10.85 14.66 -1.57
N VAL A 182 10.09 14.81 -0.48
CA VAL A 182 8.98 15.77 -0.38
C VAL A 182 9.37 17.09 0.28
N VAL A 183 10.50 17.15 1.02
CA VAL A 183 11.00 18.37 1.67
C VAL A 183 11.17 19.54 0.70
N PRO A 184 11.78 19.39 -0.51
CA PRO A 184 11.93 20.54 -1.42
C PRO A 184 10.61 21.19 -1.79
N TRP A 185 9.56 20.39 -2.02
CA TRP A 185 8.23 20.92 -2.29
C TRP A 185 7.64 21.63 -1.07
N MET A 186 7.77 21.05 0.13
CA MET A 186 7.26 21.63 1.37
C MET A 186 7.91 22.97 1.74
N LEU A 187 9.18 23.19 1.39
CA LEU A 187 9.86 24.45 1.68
C LEU A 187 9.20 25.64 0.97
N PHE A 188 8.55 25.42 -0.18
CA PHE A 188 7.93 26.49 -0.99
C PHE A 188 6.41 26.50 -0.88
N HIS A 189 5.78 25.43 -0.43
CA HIS A 189 4.32 25.25 -0.46
C HIS A 189 3.76 24.75 0.87
N PHE A 190 4.43 25.03 1.98
CA PHE A 190 3.96 24.58 3.28
C PHE A 190 2.63 25.24 3.66
N THR A 191 1.62 24.42 3.96
CA THR A 191 0.32 24.85 4.42
C THR A 191 0.29 24.85 5.94
N PRO A 192 0.08 26.01 6.60
CA PRO A 192 -0.03 26.05 8.05
C PRO A 192 -1.15 25.14 8.55
N MET A 193 -0.86 24.26 9.49
CA MET A 193 -1.81 23.30 10.02
C MET A 193 -2.19 23.62 11.47
N SER A 194 -3.43 23.33 11.83
CA SER A 194 -3.89 23.43 13.20
C SER A 194 -3.26 22.32 14.07
N MET A 195 -3.24 22.52 15.39
CA MET A 195 -2.79 21.50 16.35
C MET A 195 -3.58 20.19 16.21
N LYS A 196 -4.88 20.26 15.92
CA LYS A 196 -5.72 19.08 15.68
C LYS A 196 -5.23 18.31 14.45
N GLN A 197 -4.94 18.99 13.35
CA GLN A 197 -4.41 18.37 12.13
C GLN A 197 -3.04 17.73 12.38
N LEU A 198 -2.14 18.44 13.07
CA LEU A 198 -0.82 17.91 13.42
C LEU A 198 -0.92 16.62 14.24
N VAL A 199 -1.73 16.60 15.30
CA VAL A 199 -1.95 15.40 16.12
C VAL A 199 -2.53 14.25 15.28
N THR A 200 -3.50 14.56 14.42
CA THR A 200 -4.10 13.57 13.52
C THR A 200 -3.07 12.97 12.54
N LEU A 201 -2.17 13.79 11.99
CA LEU A 201 -1.10 13.33 11.11
C LEU A 201 -0.04 12.50 11.86
N LEU A 202 0.29 12.85 13.09
CA LEU A 202 1.17 12.04 13.94
C LEU A 202 0.53 10.68 14.27
N MET A 203 -0.78 10.66 14.55
CA MET A 203 -1.53 9.39 14.70
C MET A 203 -1.53 8.57 13.40
N ALA A 204 -1.76 9.21 12.24
CA ALA A 204 -1.62 8.55 10.95
C ALA A 204 -0.22 7.94 10.78
N GLY A 205 0.82 8.64 11.23
CA GLY A 205 2.20 8.16 11.23
C GLY A 205 2.43 6.94 12.13
N LEU A 206 1.82 6.92 13.33
CA LEU A 206 1.89 5.77 14.25
C LEU A 206 1.23 4.54 13.64
N PHE A 207 0.02 4.69 13.10
CA PHE A 207 -0.67 3.60 12.40
C PHE A 207 0.12 3.16 11.15
N ALA A 208 0.68 4.11 10.42
CA ALA A 208 1.54 3.80 9.27
C ALA A 208 2.78 3.00 9.67
N ALA A 209 3.45 3.36 10.76
CA ALA A 209 4.60 2.61 11.27
C ALA A 209 4.19 1.17 11.60
N GLY A 210 3.12 0.96 12.38
CA GLY A 210 2.60 -0.37 12.71
C GLY A 210 2.27 -1.18 11.45
N GLY A 211 1.55 -0.58 10.50
CA GLY A 211 1.23 -1.19 9.21
C GLY A 211 2.47 -1.53 8.38
N GLN A 212 3.41 -0.60 8.30
CA GLN A 212 4.62 -0.75 7.48
C GLN A 212 5.56 -1.84 7.99
N PHE A 213 5.74 -1.95 9.32
CA PHE A 213 6.56 -3.00 9.90
C PHE A 213 5.92 -4.37 9.73
N THR A 214 4.61 -4.48 9.98
CA THR A 214 3.88 -5.75 9.86
C THR A 214 3.76 -6.22 8.41
N ILE A 215 3.52 -5.31 7.45
CA ILE A 215 3.46 -5.67 6.02
C ILE A 215 4.85 -6.04 5.48
N THR A 216 5.90 -5.28 5.85
CA THR A 216 7.27 -5.58 5.43
C THR A 216 7.71 -6.96 5.94
N ALA A 217 7.44 -7.27 7.21
CA ALA A 217 7.69 -8.60 7.75
C ALA A 217 6.91 -9.69 6.99
N ALA A 218 5.62 -9.46 6.70
CA ALA A 218 4.80 -10.42 5.97
C ALA A 218 5.38 -10.73 4.57
N TYR A 219 5.74 -9.72 3.80
CA TYR A 219 6.34 -9.90 2.45
C TYR A 219 7.78 -10.41 2.47
N THR A 220 8.53 -10.17 3.54
CA THR A 220 9.87 -10.77 3.71
C THR A 220 9.78 -12.29 3.83
N TYR A 221 8.81 -12.80 4.61
CA TYR A 221 8.71 -14.23 4.90
C TYR A 221 7.81 -15.00 3.95
N ALA A 222 6.89 -14.36 3.24
CA ALA A 222 5.94 -15.05 2.38
C ALA A 222 5.67 -14.28 1.07
N PRO A 223 5.49 -15.01 -0.06
CA PRO A 223 5.13 -14.39 -1.33
C PRO A 223 3.70 -13.83 -1.29
N ALA A 224 3.46 -12.78 -2.09
CA ALA A 224 2.16 -12.09 -2.19
C ALA A 224 0.97 -13.05 -2.34
N GLY A 225 1.09 -14.04 -3.23
CA GLY A 225 0.02 -14.99 -3.48
C GLY A 225 -0.43 -15.84 -2.29
N LYS A 226 0.37 -15.94 -1.20
CA LYS A 226 -0.02 -16.67 0.01
C LYS A 226 -0.67 -15.81 1.07
N ILE A 227 -0.40 -14.51 1.06
CA ILE A 227 -0.82 -13.61 2.14
C ILE A 227 -1.87 -12.58 1.71
N SER A 228 -1.98 -12.27 0.41
CA SER A 228 -2.84 -11.19 -0.10
C SER A 228 -4.30 -11.33 0.28
N ILE A 229 -4.85 -12.55 0.32
CA ILE A 229 -6.26 -12.75 0.71
C ILE A 229 -6.58 -12.16 2.09
N PHE A 230 -5.67 -12.28 3.04
CA PHE A 230 -5.86 -11.75 4.38
C PHE A 230 -5.66 -10.22 4.45
N ASP A 231 -4.92 -9.64 3.50
CA ASP A 231 -4.71 -8.20 3.40
C ASP A 231 -5.98 -7.46 2.95
N TYR A 232 -6.91 -8.16 2.27
CA TYR A 232 -8.22 -7.60 1.90
C TYR A 232 -9.14 -7.34 3.11
N SER A 233 -8.82 -7.84 4.31
CA SER A 233 -9.49 -7.43 5.54
C SER A 233 -9.44 -5.92 5.77
N GLN A 234 -8.48 -5.20 5.17
CA GLN A 234 -8.44 -3.74 5.21
C GLN A 234 -9.70 -3.10 4.65
N ILE A 235 -10.35 -3.71 3.64
CA ILE A 235 -11.58 -3.18 3.05
C ILE A 235 -12.71 -3.21 4.08
N ILE A 236 -12.80 -4.32 4.84
CA ILE A 236 -13.80 -4.45 5.91
C ILE A 236 -13.57 -3.34 6.95
N PHE A 237 -12.35 -3.18 7.43
CA PHE A 237 -12.02 -2.13 8.39
C PHE A 237 -12.24 -0.73 7.80
N ALA A 238 -11.84 -0.48 6.54
CA ALA A 238 -12.02 0.81 5.89
C ALA A 238 -13.51 1.15 5.70
N THR A 239 -14.33 0.17 5.28
CA THR A 239 -15.78 0.36 5.12
C THR A 239 -16.45 0.63 6.48
N MET A 240 -16.12 -0.14 7.51
CA MET A 240 -16.69 0.07 8.85
C MET A 240 -16.30 1.44 9.42
N LEU A 241 -15.03 1.80 9.34
CA LEU A 241 -14.55 3.09 9.86
C LEU A 241 -15.07 4.26 9.02
N GLY A 242 -15.13 4.11 7.68
CA GLY A 242 -15.72 5.09 6.78
C GLY A 242 -17.18 5.35 7.06
N PHE A 243 -17.95 4.29 7.30
CA PHE A 243 -19.37 4.42 7.70
C PHE A 243 -19.52 5.12 9.06
N VAL A 244 -18.78 4.66 10.08
CA VAL A 244 -18.94 5.19 11.44
C VAL A 244 -18.48 6.64 11.57
N LEU A 245 -17.39 7.03 10.88
CA LEU A 245 -16.76 8.34 11.07
C LEU A 245 -17.19 9.37 10.03
N PHE A 246 -17.56 8.95 8.82
CA PHE A 246 -17.88 9.83 7.71
C PHE A 246 -19.28 9.62 7.12
N GLY A 247 -20.02 8.59 7.56
CA GLY A 247 -21.31 8.21 6.95
C GLY A 247 -21.17 7.67 5.53
N GLU A 248 -19.98 7.21 5.13
CA GLU A 248 -19.69 6.72 3.77
C GLU A 248 -20.35 5.37 3.54
N ILE A 249 -21.17 5.27 2.49
CA ILE A 249 -21.80 4.02 2.06
C ILE A 249 -21.37 3.73 0.62
N PRO A 250 -20.63 2.64 0.36
CA PRO A 250 -20.28 2.23 -0.99
C PRO A 250 -21.55 1.94 -1.82
N ASP A 251 -21.57 2.39 -3.07
CA ASP A 251 -22.68 2.08 -3.96
C ASP A 251 -22.64 0.64 -4.50
N LYS A 252 -23.69 0.24 -5.24
CA LYS A 252 -23.82 -1.13 -5.77
C LYS A 252 -22.65 -1.52 -6.69
N TYR A 253 -22.15 -0.59 -7.47
CA TYR A 253 -21.03 -0.83 -8.39
C TYR A 253 -19.73 -1.03 -7.63
N SER A 254 -19.40 -0.15 -6.67
CA SER A 254 -18.23 -0.31 -5.79
C SER A 254 -18.30 -1.63 -5.05
N PHE A 255 -19.45 -1.99 -4.47
CA PHE A 255 -19.62 -3.26 -3.77
C PHE A 255 -19.38 -4.48 -4.69
N THR A 256 -19.92 -4.44 -5.92
CA THR A 256 -19.67 -5.49 -6.92
C THR A 256 -18.18 -5.60 -7.24
N GLY A 257 -17.50 -4.47 -7.43
CA GLY A 257 -16.06 -4.42 -7.67
C GLY A 257 -15.25 -5.03 -6.50
N TYR A 258 -15.61 -4.75 -5.25
CA TYR A 258 -14.97 -5.34 -4.07
C TYR A 258 -15.09 -6.86 -4.07
N VAL A 259 -16.30 -7.39 -4.34
CA VAL A 259 -16.54 -8.85 -4.40
C VAL A 259 -15.68 -9.48 -5.48
N LEU A 260 -15.63 -8.91 -6.69
CA LEU A 260 -14.82 -9.45 -7.79
C LEU A 260 -13.32 -9.47 -7.47
N ILE A 261 -12.77 -8.40 -6.88
CA ILE A 261 -11.36 -8.30 -6.51
C ILE A 261 -11.03 -9.31 -5.39
N ILE A 262 -11.92 -9.46 -4.39
CA ILE A 262 -11.74 -10.44 -3.31
C ILE A 262 -11.78 -11.86 -3.86
N LEU A 263 -12.73 -12.17 -4.77
CA LEU A 263 -12.81 -13.49 -5.42
C LEU A 263 -11.56 -13.80 -6.26
N ALA A 264 -11.03 -12.82 -6.98
CA ALA A 264 -9.78 -12.94 -7.71
C ALA A 264 -8.59 -13.26 -6.78
N SER A 265 -8.52 -12.59 -5.64
CA SER A 265 -7.49 -12.84 -4.63
C SER A 265 -7.63 -14.23 -4.00
N LEU A 266 -8.87 -14.64 -3.67
CA LEU A 266 -9.16 -15.99 -3.18
C LEU A 266 -8.76 -17.05 -4.20
N GLY A 267 -9.07 -16.84 -5.48
CA GLY A 267 -8.66 -17.72 -6.57
C GLY A 267 -7.14 -17.89 -6.66
N THR A 268 -6.40 -16.76 -6.59
CA THR A 268 -4.94 -16.76 -6.56
C THR A 268 -4.40 -17.55 -5.35
N PHE A 269 -4.97 -17.33 -4.18
CA PHE A 269 -4.58 -18.02 -2.96
C PHE A 269 -4.81 -19.55 -3.06
N LEU A 270 -6.01 -19.97 -3.46
CA LEU A 270 -6.36 -21.38 -3.60
C LEU A 270 -5.50 -22.09 -4.65
N TYR A 271 -5.25 -21.41 -5.77
CA TYR A 271 -4.35 -21.93 -6.80
C TYR A 271 -2.93 -22.17 -6.25
N ASN A 272 -2.35 -21.18 -5.57
CA ASN A 272 -1.02 -21.30 -4.99
C ASN A 272 -0.94 -22.39 -3.91
N MET A 273 -2.01 -22.59 -3.13
CA MET A 273 -2.12 -23.68 -2.17
C MET A 273 -2.11 -25.07 -2.85
N ARG A 274 -2.85 -25.21 -3.96
CA ARG A 274 -2.88 -26.48 -4.73
C ARG A 274 -1.51 -26.81 -5.33
N VAL A 275 -0.86 -25.83 -5.94
CA VAL A 275 0.49 -26.01 -6.50
C VAL A 275 1.51 -26.39 -5.42
N ALA A 276 1.44 -25.77 -4.25
CA ALA A 276 2.33 -26.10 -3.13
C ALA A 276 2.09 -27.51 -2.56
N LYS A 277 0.87 -28.06 -2.66
CA LYS A 277 0.55 -29.44 -2.27
C LYS A 277 0.99 -30.46 -3.33
N ALA A 278 0.89 -30.10 -4.62
CA ALA A 278 1.25 -30.99 -5.73
C ALA A 278 2.77 -31.11 -5.94
N GLY A 279 3.55 -30.18 -5.40
CA GLY A 279 5.03 -30.20 -5.47
C GLY A 279 5.71 -30.83 -4.24
N LYS A 280 4.91 -31.41 -3.32
CA LYS A 280 5.36 -32.25 -2.21
C LYS A 280 5.05 -33.70 -2.51
#